data_c2d75d121583f602d898c19ca6afd6da
#
_entry.id   c2d75d121583f602d898c19ca6afd6da
#
_cell.length_a   1.000
_cell.length_b   1.000
_cell.length_c   1.000
_cell.angle_alpha   90.00
_cell.angle_beta   90.00
_cell.angle_gamma   90.00
#
_symmetry.space_group_name_H-M   'P 1'
#
loop_
_entity.id
_entity.type
_entity.pdbx_description
1 polymer ?
#
loop_
_entity_poly.entity_id
_entity_poly.type
_entity_poly.pdbx_seq_one_letter_code
_entity_poly.pdbx_strand_id
1 'polypeptide(L)'
;DSHSHLFSEAALGREGEQYAGGLKGRAEGIATEAMLSGKALVRRTRESIYQLEGSWARSPGEAWLGNGKNAVGAVLAIADLPLLRWRELEVHMHDLGIGFTYAQWNSLYVRHDLARMTMRYTSRLPMGMSGLPPLALALSENERLAWLFGRVTPDGLEQVDNL
;
A
#
# COMPACT_ATOMS: atom_id res chain seq x y z
N ASP A 1 -8.05 -9.59 -8.54
CA ASP A 1 -7.53 -8.64 -7.55
C ASP A 1 -7.12 -9.38 -6.28
N SER A 2 -5.88 -9.17 -5.81
CA SER A 2 -5.30 -9.87 -4.66
C SER A 2 -6.05 -9.59 -3.35
N HIS A 3 -6.56 -8.37 -3.18
CA HIS A 3 -7.35 -8.02 -2.01
C HIS A 3 -8.74 -8.69 -2.00
N SER A 4 -9.37 -8.84 -3.16
CA SER A 4 -10.63 -9.58 -3.26
C SER A 4 -10.47 -11.04 -2.85
N HIS A 5 -9.34 -11.65 -3.21
CA HIS A 5 -9.02 -13.02 -2.81
C HIS A 5 -8.90 -13.14 -1.28
N LEU A 6 -8.13 -12.25 -0.63
CA LEU A 6 -8.00 -12.23 0.82
C LEU A 6 -9.37 -12.11 1.53
N PHE A 7 -10.24 -11.21 1.03
CA PHE A 7 -11.59 -11.07 1.57
C PHE A 7 -12.42 -12.35 1.42
N SER A 8 -12.33 -13.00 0.27
CA SER A 8 -13.06 -14.24 0.02
C SER A 8 -12.63 -15.36 0.96
N GLU A 9 -11.32 -15.49 1.20
CA GLU A 9 -10.80 -16.48 2.14
C GLU A 9 -11.20 -16.16 3.59
N ALA A 10 -11.11 -14.89 4.00
CA ALA A 10 -11.55 -14.47 5.34
C ALA A 10 -13.05 -14.70 5.56
N ALA A 11 -13.89 -14.46 4.55
CA ALA A 11 -15.32 -14.73 4.62
C ALA A 11 -15.65 -16.24 4.80
N LEU A 12 -14.71 -17.11 4.43
CA LEU A 12 -14.80 -18.55 4.64
C LEU A 12 -14.11 -19.01 5.94
N GLY A 13 -13.66 -18.07 6.77
CA GLY A 13 -12.93 -18.37 8.00
C GLY A 13 -11.54 -18.93 7.79
N ARG A 14 -10.94 -18.70 6.59
CA ARG A 14 -9.61 -19.16 6.23
C ARG A 14 -8.61 -18.01 6.17
N GLU A 15 -7.36 -18.31 6.50
CA GLU A 15 -6.24 -17.37 6.31
C GLU A 15 -5.75 -17.48 4.85
N GLY A 16 -6.07 -16.49 4.01
CA GLY A 16 -5.66 -16.44 2.61
C GLY A 16 -4.29 -15.80 2.43
N GLU A 17 -3.65 -16.11 1.30
CA GLU A 17 -2.45 -15.41 0.82
C GLU A 17 -2.84 -14.33 -0.20
N GLN A 18 -2.18 -13.17 -0.13
CA GLN A 18 -2.44 -12.05 -1.06
C GLN A 18 -2.19 -12.46 -2.52
N TYR A 19 -1.17 -13.24 -2.76
CA TYR A 19 -0.84 -13.77 -4.09
C TYR A 19 -0.66 -15.29 -4.00
N ALA A 20 -1.33 -16.01 -4.85
CA ALA A 20 -1.06 -17.44 -5.01
C ALA A 20 0.41 -17.62 -5.43
N GLY A 21 1.18 -18.37 -4.65
CA GLY A 21 2.63 -18.54 -4.86
C GLY A 21 3.51 -17.37 -4.38
N GLY A 22 3.00 -16.49 -3.52
CA GLY A 22 3.76 -15.43 -2.85
C GLY A 22 4.41 -14.43 -3.82
N LEU A 23 5.66 -14.04 -3.55
CA LEU A 23 6.41 -13.09 -4.37
C LEU A 23 6.61 -13.54 -5.81
N LYS A 24 6.79 -14.86 -6.05
CA LYS A 24 6.93 -15.41 -7.40
C LYS A 24 5.63 -15.24 -8.19
N GLY A 25 4.50 -15.62 -7.61
CA GLY A 25 3.19 -15.47 -8.26
C GLY A 25 2.86 -14.01 -8.54
N ARG A 26 3.25 -13.08 -7.63
CA ARG A 26 3.14 -11.64 -7.87
C ARG A 26 3.96 -11.20 -9.09
N ALA A 27 5.22 -11.61 -9.17
CA ALA A 27 6.11 -11.22 -10.27
C ALA A 27 5.62 -11.76 -11.63
N GLU A 28 5.14 -13.00 -11.68
CA GLU A 28 4.55 -13.61 -12.88
C GLU A 28 3.27 -12.88 -13.33
N GLY A 29 2.42 -12.50 -12.38
CA GLY A 29 1.22 -11.69 -12.65
C GLY A 29 1.57 -10.33 -13.26
N ILE A 30 2.53 -9.61 -12.68
CA ILE A 30 3.01 -8.33 -13.20
C ILE A 30 3.57 -8.49 -14.61
N ALA A 31 4.42 -9.49 -14.85
CA ALA A 31 5.00 -9.76 -16.17
C ALA A 31 3.93 -10.05 -17.22
N THR A 32 2.90 -10.82 -16.87
CA THR A 32 1.77 -11.13 -17.75
C THR A 32 0.97 -9.87 -18.08
N GLU A 33 0.67 -9.02 -17.09
CA GLU A 33 -0.10 -7.80 -17.31
C GLU A 33 0.69 -6.73 -18.07
N ALA A 34 2.02 -6.68 -17.91
CA ALA A 34 2.88 -5.78 -18.66
C ALA A 34 2.84 -6.01 -20.19
N MET A 35 2.40 -7.18 -20.64
CA MET A 35 2.21 -7.47 -22.06
C MET A 35 0.90 -6.92 -22.65
N LEU A 36 0.02 -6.40 -21.80
CA LEU A 36 -1.26 -5.85 -22.24
C LEU A 36 -1.10 -4.45 -22.83
N SER A 37 -1.98 -4.11 -23.79
CA SER A 37 -2.07 -2.71 -24.25
C SER A 37 -2.59 -1.80 -23.15
N GLY A 38 -2.25 -0.50 -23.18
CA GLY A 38 -2.74 0.48 -22.21
C GLY A 38 -4.27 0.51 -22.12
N LYS A 39 -4.99 0.35 -23.24
CA LYS A 39 -6.45 0.25 -23.26
C LYS A 39 -6.95 -0.99 -22.52
N ALA A 40 -6.28 -2.12 -22.66
CA ALA A 40 -6.62 -3.34 -21.96
C ALA A 40 -6.34 -3.22 -20.46
N LEU A 41 -5.23 -2.59 -20.07
CA LEU A 41 -4.90 -2.31 -18.66
C LEU A 41 -5.94 -1.41 -17.99
N VAL A 42 -6.37 -0.32 -18.65
CA VAL A 42 -7.42 0.56 -18.11
C VAL A 42 -8.73 -0.21 -17.91
N ARG A 43 -9.13 -1.02 -18.90
CA ARG A 43 -10.35 -1.85 -18.76
C ARG A 43 -10.21 -2.82 -17.58
N ARG A 44 -9.11 -3.54 -17.48
CA ARG A 44 -8.85 -4.50 -16.39
C ARG A 44 -8.82 -3.83 -15.02
N THR A 45 -8.25 -2.64 -14.93
CA THR A 45 -8.26 -1.85 -13.69
C THR A 45 -9.68 -1.51 -13.26
N ARG A 46 -10.53 -1.05 -14.18
CA ARG A 46 -11.95 -0.78 -13.89
C ARG A 46 -12.68 -2.03 -13.43
N GLU A 47 -12.51 -3.14 -14.13
CA GLU A 47 -13.11 -4.43 -13.77
C GLU A 47 -12.66 -4.85 -12.35
N SER A 48 -11.38 -4.69 -12.01
CA SER A 48 -10.86 -5.04 -10.68
C SER A 48 -11.43 -4.15 -9.56
N ILE A 49 -11.68 -2.88 -9.83
CA ILE A 49 -12.33 -1.97 -8.88
C ILE A 49 -13.74 -2.46 -8.57
N TYR A 50 -14.56 -2.73 -9.59
CA TYR A 50 -15.93 -3.24 -9.40
C TYR A 50 -15.95 -4.59 -8.65
N GLN A 51 -15.01 -5.47 -8.96
CA GLN A 51 -14.89 -6.76 -8.25
C GLN A 51 -14.56 -6.56 -6.77
N LEU A 52 -13.61 -5.66 -6.46
CA LEU A 52 -13.21 -5.37 -5.10
C LEU A 52 -14.35 -4.73 -4.30
N GLU A 53 -14.99 -3.69 -4.84
CA GLU A 53 -16.14 -3.03 -4.23
C GLU A 53 -17.28 -4.02 -3.98
N GLY A 54 -17.58 -4.85 -4.97
CA GLY A 54 -18.59 -5.90 -4.85
C GLY A 54 -18.25 -6.97 -3.81
N SER A 55 -16.96 -7.33 -3.66
CA SER A 55 -16.49 -8.23 -2.60
C SER A 55 -16.71 -7.60 -1.23
N TRP A 56 -16.28 -6.36 -1.06
CA TRP A 56 -16.41 -5.65 0.22
C TRP A 56 -17.86 -5.47 0.63
N ALA A 57 -18.73 -5.06 -0.30
CA ALA A 57 -20.14 -4.84 -0.03
C ALA A 57 -20.90 -6.13 0.36
N ARG A 58 -20.45 -7.28 -0.12
CA ARG A 58 -21.08 -8.59 0.17
C ARG A 58 -20.46 -9.34 1.33
N SER A 59 -19.30 -8.89 1.82
CA SER A 59 -18.59 -9.59 2.90
C SER A 59 -19.35 -9.46 4.21
N PRO A 60 -19.58 -10.56 4.94
CA PRO A 60 -20.18 -10.51 6.27
C PRO A 60 -19.24 -9.81 7.25
N GLY A 61 -19.80 -9.30 8.35
CA GLY A 61 -19.03 -8.57 9.37
C GLY A 61 -17.85 -9.36 9.92
N GLU A 62 -18.00 -10.67 10.07
CA GLU A 62 -16.97 -11.58 10.56
C GLU A 62 -15.74 -11.64 9.64
N ALA A 63 -15.92 -11.46 8.33
CA ALA A 63 -14.80 -11.44 7.38
C ALA A 63 -13.81 -10.30 7.67
N TRP A 64 -14.30 -9.16 8.17
CA TRP A 64 -13.49 -8.01 8.53
C TRP A 64 -12.65 -8.22 9.79
N LEU A 65 -13.02 -9.20 10.63
CA LEU A 65 -12.27 -9.60 11.82
C LEU A 65 -11.19 -10.65 11.52
N GLY A 66 -11.13 -11.15 10.29
CA GLY A 66 -10.18 -12.14 9.85
C GLY A 66 -8.77 -11.57 9.60
N ASN A 67 -7.85 -12.48 9.33
CA ASN A 67 -6.48 -12.18 8.95
C ASN A 67 -6.14 -12.82 7.62
N GLY A 68 -5.12 -12.27 6.96
CA GLY A 68 -4.51 -12.84 5.77
C GLY A 68 -3.01 -12.67 5.81
N LYS A 69 -2.31 -13.15 4.78
CA LYS A 69 -0.87 -12.97 4.61
C LYS A 69 -0.59 -12.11 3.39
N ASN A 70 0.30 -11.15 3.56
CA ASN A 70 0.80 -10.36 2.44
C ASN A 70 1.80 -11.16 1.58
N ALA A 71 2.31 -10.54 0.51
CA ALA A 71 3.23 -11.18 -0.44
C ALA A 71 4.51 -11.76 0.19
N VAL A 72 4.92 -11.25 1.36
CA VAL A 72 6.11 -11.73 2.10
C VAL A 72 5.75 -12.63 3.29
N GLY A 73 4.49 -13.06 3.38
CA GLY A 73 4.01 -13.96 4.43
C GLY A 73 3.71 -13.30 5.78
N ALA A 74 3.83 -11.96 5.89
CA ALA A 74 3.47 -11.26 7.11
C ALA A 74 1.96 -11.20 7.28
N VAL A 75 1.49 -11.45 8.49
CA VAL A 75 0.07 -11.38 8.84
C VAL A 75 -0.42 -9.94 8.74
N LEU A 76 -1.58 -9.75 8.13
CA LEU A 76 -2.28 -8.48 8.09
C LEU A 76 -3.76 -8.68 8.46
N ALA A 77 -4.32 -7.71 9.17
CA ALA A 77 -5.75 -7.70 9.46
C ALA A 77 -6.54 -7.34 8.19
N ILE A 78 -7.63 -8.06 7.92
CA ILE A 78 -8.50 -7.78 6.78
C ILE A 78 -9.10 -6.36 6.88
N ALA A 79 -9.38 -5.88 8.09
CA ALA A 79 -9.85 -4.51 8.33
C ALA A 79 -8.87 -3.41 7.87
N ASP A 80 -7.58 -3.72 7.71
CA ASP A 80 -6.57 -2.78 7.20
C ASP A 80 -6.55 -2.67 5.66
N LEU A 81 -7.19 -3.60 4.93
CA LEU A 81 -7.13 -3.65 3.46
C LEU A 81 -7.64 -2.37 2.78
N PRO A 82 -8.72 -1.70 3.23
CA PRO A 82 -9.15 -0.45 2.60
C PRO A 82 -8.07 0.64 2.66
N LEU A 83 -7.37 0.74 3.79
CA LEU A 83 -6.30 1.70 3.97
C LEU A 83 -5.05 1.35 3.16
N LEU A 84 -4.69 0.07 3.10
CA LEU A 84 -3.61 -0.40 2.24
C LEU A 84 -3.94 -0.15 0.77
N ARG A 85 -5.21 -0.34 0.36
CA ARG A 85 -5.64 -0.01 -1.00
C ARG A 85 -5.58 1.49 -1.28
N TRP A 86 -5.92 2.34 -0.31
CA TRP A 86 -5.79 3.78 -0.45
C TRP A 86 -4.33 4.18 -0.65
N ARG A 87 -3.41 3.60 0.12
CA ARG A 87 -1.96 3.78 -0.07
C ARG A 87 -1.53 3.44 -1.50
N GLU A 88 -1.92 2.27 -2.01
CA GLU A 88 -1.61 1.85 -3.38
C GLU A 88 -2.06 2.89 -4.42
N LEU A 89 -3.25 3.45 -4.24
CA LEU A 89 -3.78 4.46 -5.15
C LEU A 89 -2.98 5.77 -5.08
N GLU A 90 -2.78 6.33 -3.89
CA GLU A 90 -2.09 7.63 -3.73
C GLU A 90 -0.63 7.53 -4.18
N VAL A 91 0.10 6.52 -3.73
CA VAL A 91 1.53 6.36 -4.03
C VAL A 91 1.74 6.05 -5.52
N HIS A 92 1.01 5.10 -6.07
CA HIS A 92 1.22 4.71 -7.46
C HIS A 92 0.64 5.69 -8.48
N MET A 93 -0.35 6.51 -8.12
CA MET A 93 -0.75 7.65 -8.96
C MET A 93 0.39 8.67 -9.10
N HIS A 94 1.17 8.90 -8.04
CA HIS A 94 2.40 9.68 -8.12
C HIS A 94 3.45 8.99 -8.99
N ASP A 95 3.67 7.68 -8.79
CA ASP A 95 4.69 6.90 -9.51
C ASP A 95 4.42 6.86 -11.04
N LEU A 96 3.18 7.01 -11.48
CA LEU A 96 2.84 7.08 -12.91
C LEU A 96 3.37 8.32 -13.63
N GLY A 97 3.74 9.39 -12.93
CA GLY A 97 4.30 10.59 -13.51
C GLY A 97 3.36 11.37 -14.43
N ILE A 98 2.04 11.25 -14.23
CA ILE A 98 1.00 11.86 -15.08
C ILE A 98 0.49 13.22 -14.55
N GLY A 99 1.30 13.90 -13.74
CA GLY A 99 0.98 15.21 -13.17
C GLY A 99 0.32 15.15 -11.78
N PHE A 100 -0.04 13.98 -11.28
CA PHE A 100 -0.42 13.79 -9.87
C PHE A 100 0.85 13.54 -9.05
N THR A 101 1.06 14.36 -8.01
CA THR A 101 2.26 14.31 -7.17
C THR A 101 1.90 14.12 -5.69
N TYR A 102 2.88 13.83 -4.87
CA TYR A 102 2.69 13.72 -3.42
C TYR A 102 2.06 14.98 -2.79
N ALA A 103 2.25 16.16 -3.38
CA ALA A 103 1.64 17.39 -2.90
C ALA A 103 0.09 17.38 -2.97
N GLN A 104 -0.46 16.51 -3.80
CA GLN A 104 -1.90 16.36 -4.02
C GLN A 104 -2.51 15.17 -3.25
N TRP A 105 -1.69 14.42 -2.50
CA TRP A 105 -2.20 13.33 -1.67
C TRP A 105 -3.24 13.81 -0.67
N ASN A 106 -4.27 13.01 -0.48
CA ASN A 106 -5.35 13.35 0.43
C ASN A 106 -4.85 13.50 1.87
N SER A 107 -5.17 14.62 2.52
CA SER A 107 -4.66 14.95 3.87
C SER A 107 -5.08 13.93 4.93
N LEU A 108 -6.26 13.32 4.80
CA LEU A 108 -6.70 12.26 5.74
C LEU A 108 -5.86 11.00 5.57
N TYR A 109 -5.59 10.61 4.32
CA TYR A 109 -4.66 9.51 4.02
C TYR A 109 -3.27 9.79 4.60
N VAL A 110 -2.71 10.98 4.28
CA VAL A 110 -1.37 11.38 4.74
C VAL A 110 -1.26 11.30 6.24
N ARG A 111 -2.20 11.89 6.99
CA ARG A 111 -2.22 11.85 8.46
C ARG A 111 -2.21 10.43 9.01
N HIS A 112 -2.98 9.55 8.41
CA HIS A 112 -3.09 8.16 8.86
C HIS A 112 -1.80 7.38 8.59
N ASP A 113 -1.26 7.49 7.39
CA ASP A 113 -0.13 6.69 6.96
C ASP A 113 1.21 7.23 7.47
N LEU A 114 1.30 8.54 7.68
CA LEU A 114 2.49 9.20 8.24
C LEU A 114 2.85 8.64 9.63
N ALA A 115 1.86 8.42 10.49
CA ALA A 115 2.08 7.83 11.80
C ALA A 115 2.67 6.41 11.69
N ARG A 116 2.12 5.58 10.80
CA ARG A 116 2.58 4.21 10.56
C ARG A 116 4.01 4.19 9.99
N MET A 117 4.28 5.03 8.99
CA MET A 117 5.59 5.09 8.35
C MET A 117 6.66 5.68 9.28
N THR A 118 6.31 6.66 10.11
CA THR A 118 7.20 7.19 11.17
C THR A 118 7.58 6.08 12.15
N MET A 119 6.62 5.32 12.64
CA MET A 119 6.87 4.19 13.53
C MET A 119 7.79 3.15 12.87
N ARG A 120 7.53 2.83 11.61
CA ARG A 120 8.33 1.86 10.85
C ARG A 120 9.77 2.34 10.62
N TYR A 121 9.95 3.62 10.33
CA TYR A 121 11.27 4.25 10.22
C TYR A 121 12.02 4.18 11.55
N THR A 122 11.40 4.64 12.64
CA THR A 122 12.05 4.70 13.95
C THR A 122 12.38 3.33 14.52
N SER A 123 11.58 2.29 14.20
CA SER A 123 11.87 0.91 14.62
C SER A 123 13.13 0.30 13.99
N ARG A 124 13.65 0.91 12.92
CA ARG A 124 14.89 0.49 12.25
C ARG A 124 16.12 1.28 12.68
N LEU A 125 15.93 2.31 13.48
CA LEU A 125 17.06 3.11 13.98
C LEU A 125 17.91 2.32 14.97
N PRO A 126 19.22 2.58 15.01
CA PRO A 126 20.09 2.02 16.02
C PRO A 126 19.62 2.32 17.44
N MET A 127 19.96 1.45 18.38
CA MET A 127 19.60 1.62 19.78
C MET A 127 20.11 2.97 20.31
N GLY A 128 19.24 3.72 20.99
CA GLY A 128 19.53 5.06 21.52
C GLY A 128 19.16 6.21 20.56
N MET A 129 18.79 5.91 19.32
CA MET A 129 18.23 6.91 18.40
C MET A 129 16.70 6.79 18.39
N SER A 130 16.02 7.92 18.50
CA SER A 130 14.56 7.96 18.47
C SER A 130 14.07 9.19 17.70
N GLY A 131 13.04 9.00 16.92
CA GLY A 131 12.39 10.06 16.17
C GLY A 131 12.95 10.29 14.76
N LEU A 132 12.27 11.16 14.03
CA LEU A 132 12.71 11.60 12.70
C LEU A 132 13.79 12.69 12.84
N PRO A 133 14.68 12.82 11.82
CA PRO A 133 15.62 13.93 11.76
C PRO A 133 14.91 15.29 11.86
N PRO A 134 15.52 16.31 12.50
CA PRO A 134 14.89 17.64 12.59
C PRO A 134 14.51 18.25 11.25
N LEU A 135 15.31 18.04 10.21
CA LEU A 135 14.99 18.46 8.83
C LEU A 135 13.72 17.80 8.31
N ALA A 136 13.53 16.51 8.58
CA ALA A 136 12.30 15.81 8.18
C ALA A 136 11.07 16.33 8.93
N LEU A 137 11.23 16.75 10.19
CA LEU A 137 10.14 17.36 10.97
C LEU A 137 9.74 18.74 10.44
N ALA A 138 10.64 19.46 9.77
CA ALA A 138 10.37 20.77 9.17
C ALA A 138 9.62 20.67 7.82
N LEU A 139 9.58 19.49 7.18
CA LEU A 139 8.84 19.29 5.94
C LEU A 139 7.32 19.31 6.15
N SER A 140 6.57 19.63 5.09
CA SER A 140 5.12 19.39 5.08
C SER A 140 4.81 17.91 5.33
N GLU A 141 3.62 17.59 5.82
CA GLU A 141 3.22 16.19 6.06
C GLU A 141 3.27 15.33 4.79
N ASN A 142 2.83 15.88 3.66
CA ASN A 142 2.87 15.21 2.36
C ASN A 142 4.30 14.92 1.91
N GLU A 143 5.19 15.90 1.99
CA GLU A 143 6.58 15.75 1.60
C GLU A 143 7.34 14.79 2.52
N ARG A 144 7.08 14.87 3.83
CA ARG A 144 7.63 13.95 4.83
C ARG A 144 7.20 12.51 4.56
N LEU A 145 5.92 12.29 4.24
CA LEU A 145 5.43 10.97 3.89
C LEU A 145 6.05 10.48 2.58
N ALA A 146 6.17 11.34 1.57
CA ALA A 146 6.82 11.01 0.30
C ALA A 146 8.30 10.63 0.49
N TRP A 147 9.01 11.35 1.36
CA TRP A 147 10.38 11.00 1.76
C TRP A 147 10.43 9.62 2.44
N LEU A 148 9.55 9.35 3.40
CA LEU A 148 9.47 8.04 4.06
C LEU A 148 9.17 6.89 3.09
N PHE A 149 8.47 7.16 1.98
CA PHE A 149 8.27 6.20 0.90
C PHE A 149 9.41 6.16 -0.13
N GLY A 150 10.46 6.96 0.03
CA GLY A 150 11.57 7.03 -0.93
C GLY A 150 11.20 7.66 -2.28
N ARG A 151 10.11 8.47 -2.34
CA ARG A 151 9.65 9.14 -3.57
C ARG A 151 10.27 10.52 -3.77
N VAL A 152 10.87 11.06 -2.74
CA VAL A 152 11.59 12.33 -2.77
C VAL A 152 12.76 12.26 -1.80
N THR A 153 13.84 12.96 -2.13
CA THR A 153 15.00 13.13 -1.24
C THR A 153 15.23 14.62 -1.04
N PRO A 154 14.64 15.22 0.00
CA PRO A 154 14.84 16.63 0.31
C PRO A 154 16.29 16.93 0.64
N ASP A 155 16.74 18.15 0.37
CA ASP A 155 18.10 18.59 0.65
C ASP A 155 18.48 18.35 2.11
N GLY A 156 19.64 17.75 2.34
CA GLY A 156 20.16 17.44 3.67
C GLY A 156 19.57 16.21 4.36
N LEU A 157 18.66 15.49 3.69
CA LEU A 157 18.17 14.19 4.15
C LEU A 157 18.74 13.05 3.29
N GLU A 158 18.99 11.92 3.92
CA GLU A 158 19.37 10.70 3.22
C GLU A 158 18.14 10.07 2.53
N GLN A 159 18.39 9.39 1.43
CA GLN A 159 17.38 8.58 0.75
C GLN A 159 16.85 7.50 1.70
N VAL A 160 15.54 7.37 1.79
CA VAL A 160 14.91 6.27 2.51
C VAL A 160 14.63 5.13 1.52
N ASP A 161 15.24 3.98 1.77
CA ASP A 161 15.05 2.81 0.93
C ASP A 161 14.22 1.75 1.67
N ASN A 162 13.20 1.22 1.01
CA ASN A 162 12.43 0.01 1.41
C ASN A 162 11.96 -0.02 2.88
N LEU A 163 11.28 1.02 3.32
CA LEU A 163 10.57 0.98 4.61
C LEU A 163 9.45 -0.07 4.62
#